data_1e6611f3d9dced867a01feda2ce8c212
#
_entry.id   1e6611f3d9dced867a01feda2ce8c212
#
_cell.length_a   1.000
_cell.length_b   1.000
_cell.length_c   1.000
_cell.angle_alpha   90.00
_cell.angle_beta   90.00
_cell.angle_gamma   90.00
#
_symmetry.space_group_name_H-M   'P 1'
#
loop_
_entity.id
_entity.type
_entity.pdbx_description
1 polymer ?
#
loop_
_entity_poly.entity_id
_entity_poly.type
_entity_poly.pdbx_seq_one_letter_code
_entity_poly.pdbx_strand_id
1 'polypeptide(L)'
;TSAHHGVPKFYAQYSETQIQLVPTPDANYVLEHIYGAYPTSIVSGSTSWLGDNASAALLNGALVEAIRFQKGEADVIANYEKLYLQSIVLLKNFGDGKLRQDVYRSGQPRQAVT
;
A
#
# COMPACT_ATOMS: atom_id res chain seq x y z
N THR A 1 2.46 22.11 33.91
CA THR A 1 2.00 22.45 32.56
C THR A 1 0.55 22.03 32.40
N SER A 2 -0.36 22.97 32.40
CA SER A 2 -1.77 22.67 32.14
C SER A 2 -1.89 22.16 30.71
N ALA A 3 -2.22 20.88 30.57
CA ALA A 3 -2.47 20.29 29.29
C ALA A 3 -3.74 20.93 28.71
N HIS A 4 -3.61 21.70 27.66
CA HIS A 4 -4.75 22.23 26.94
C HIS A 4 -5.42 21.08 26.18
N HIS A 5 -6.61 20.72 26.62
CA HIS A 5 -7.47 19.76 25.95
C HIS A 5 -8.44 20.50 25.03
N GLY A 6 -8.74 19.91 23.90
CA GLY A 6 -9.67 20.50 22.93
C GLY A 6 -9.83 19.64 21.68
N VAL A 7 -10.56 20.18 20.72
CA VAL A 7 -10.70 19.51 19.41
C VAL A 7 -9.35 19.46 18.70
N PRO A 8 -8.84 18.29 18.33
CA PRO A 8 -7.59 18.18 17.60
C PRO A 8 -7.63 18.95 16.28
N LYS A 9 -6.62 19.75 16.02
CA LYS A 9 -6.48 20.54 14.79
C LYS A 9 -5.22 20.19 13.99
N PHE A 10 -4.21 19.64 14.67
CA PHE A 10 -2.93 19.30 14.08
C PHE A 10 -2.54 17.89 14.49
N TYR A 11 -1.72 17.26 13.67
CA TYR A 11 -1.13 15.98 13.98
C TYR A 11 0.37 16.00 13.65
N ALA A 12 1.11 15.17 14.37
CA ALA A 12 2.51 14.90 14.10
C ALA A 12 2.78 13.41 14.22
N GLN A 13 3.62 12.88 13.36
CA GLN A 13 4.08 11.52 13.50
C GLN A 13 5.16 11.48 14.58
N TYR A 14 4.88 10.81 15.68
CA TYR A 14 5.80 10.69 16.81
C TYR A 14 6.77 9.52 16.64
N SER A 15 6.29 8.41 16.09
CA SER A 15 7.08 7.22 15.79
C SER A 15 6.52 6.50 14.56
N GLU A 16 7.12 5.40 14.16
CA GLU A 16 6.63 4.60 13.01
C GLU A 16 5.19 4.10 13.19
N THR A 17 4.74 3.94 14.44
CA THR A 17 3.43 3.36 14.75
C THR A 17 2.50 4.31 15.51
N GLN A 18 2.95 5.54 15.80
CA GLN A 18 2.20 6.47 16.66
C GLN A 18 2.08 7.84 16.03
N ILE A 19 0.88 8.38 16.11
CA ILE A 19 0.54 9.74 15.73
C ILE A 19 0.15 10.51 16.99
N GLN A 20 0.68 11.71 17.14
CA GLN A 20 0.32 12.63 18.20
C GLN A 20 -0.67 13.67 17.66
N LEU A 21 -1.77 13.87 18.37
CA LEU A 21 -2.76 14.89 18.07
C LEU A 21 -2.57 16.11 18.98
N VAL A 22 -2.73 17.30 18.42
CA VAL A 22 -2.57 18.55 19.16
C VAL A 22 -3.72 19.49 18.82
N PRO A 23 -4.38 20.10 19.83
CA PRO A 23 -4.28 19.83 21.26
C PRO A 23 -4.74 18.42 21.64
N THR A 24 -4.43 18.00 22.86
CA THR A 24 -4.90 16.70 23.38
C THR A 24 -6.41 16.64 23.31
N PRO A 25 -7.01 15.57 22.77
CA PRO A 25 -8.47 15.44 22.66
C PRO A 25 -9.16 15.57 24.01
N ASP A 26 -10.25 16.32 24.05
CA ASP A 26 -11.13 16.49 25.22
C ASP A 26 -12.30 15.50 25.24
N ALA A 27 -12.52 14.80 24.13
CA ALA A 27 -13.55 13.80 23.95
C ALA A 27 -13.10 12.72 22.97
N ASN A 28 -13.95 11.74 22.74
CA ASN A 28 -13.71 10.72 21.71
C ASN A 28 -14.05 11.28 20.33
N TYR A 29 -13.05 11.34 19.46
CA TYR A 29 -13.21 11.75 18.06
C TYR A 29 -12.96 10.56 17.14
N VAL A 30 -13.71 10.50 16.04
CA VAL A 30 -13.45 9.55 14.97
C VAL A 30 -12.37 10.11 14.06
N LEU A 31 -11.28 9.39 13.91
CA LEU A 31 -10.18 9.73 13.02
C LEU A 31 -10.14 8.74 11.87
N GLU A 32 -10.20 9.23 10.65
CA GLU A 32 -9.91 8.42 9.46
C GLU A 32 -8.44 8.62 9.07
N HIS A 33 -7.67 7.55 9.12
CA HIS A 33 -6.25 7.57 8.80
C HIS A 33 -5.96 6.66 7.61
N ILE A 34 -5.51 7.27 6.51
CA ILE A 34 -5.11 6.55 5.29
C ILE A 34 -3.59 6.51 5.23
N TYR A 35 -3.03 5.32 5.21
CA TYR A 35 -1.57 5.14 5.23
C TYR A 35 -1.16 3.93 4.40
N GLY A 36 0.09 3.93 3.94
CA GLY A 36 0.70 2.76 3.31
C GLY A 36 1.16 1.77 4.37
N ALA A 37 0.75 0.53 4.24
CA ALA A 37 1.16 -0.55 5.13
C ALA A 37 1.59 -1.78 4.36
N TYR A 38 2.46 -2.58 4.96
CA TYR A 38 2.75 -3.90 4.42
C TYR A 38 1.51 -4.79 4.54
N PRO A 39 1.21 -5.60 3.51
CA PRO A 39 0.11 -6.55 3.59
C PRO A 39 0.31 -7.54 4.74
N THR A 40 -0.78 -8.04 5.30
CA THR A 40 -0.72 -9.12 6.27
C THR A 40 -0.07 -10.35 5.66
N SER A 41 0.79 -11.03 6.43
CA SER A 41 1.43 -12.26 5.98
C SER A 41 0.41 -13.32 5.62
N ILE A 42 0.61 -13.98 4.47
CA ILE A 42 -0.24 -15.10 4.03
C ILE A 42 -0.16 -16.32 4.97
N VAL A 43 0.86 -16.39 5.81
CA VAL A 43 1.00 -17.45 6.82
C VAL A 43 0.01 -17.26 7.97
N SER A 44 -0.27 -16.02 8.33
CA SER A 44 -1.21 -15.67 9.41
C SER A 44 -2.60 -15.32 8.93
N GLY A 45 -2.74 -14.90 7.65
CA GLY A 45 -4.01 -14.58 7.02
C GLY A 45 -4.35 -15.58 5.93
N SER A 46 -5.64 -15.90 5.78
CA SER A 46 -6.13 -16.85 4.76
C SER A 46 -6.15 -16.25 3.35
N THR A 47 -6.24 -14.93 3.22
CA THR A 47 -6.29 -14.20 1.95
C THR A 47 -5.42 -12.95 1.98
N SER A 48 -4.95 -12.51 0.83
CA SER A 48 -4.24 -11.26 0.68
C SER A 48 -4.79 -10.47 -0.51
N TRP A 49 -4.70 -9.15 -0.44
CA TRP A 49 -5.10 -8.29 -1.56
C TRP A 49 -4.36 -8.65 -2.86
N LEU A 50 -3.08 -9.01 -2.76
CA LEU A 50 -2.28 -9.46 -3.91
C LEU A 50 -2.81 -10.76 -4.50
N GLY A 51 -3.23 -11.71 -3.67
CA GLY A 51 -3.83 -12.95 -4.13
C GLY A 51 -5.13 -12.73 -4.90
N ASP A 52 -5.95 -11.80 -4.44
CA ASP A 52 -7.25 -11.51 -5.05
C ASP A 52 -7.15 -10.65 -6.33
N ASN A 53 -6.22 -9.69 -6.35
CA ASN A 53 -6.15 -8.69 -7.42
C ASN A 53 -4.94 -8.80 -8.34
N ALA A 54 -3.88 -9.46 -7.91
CA ALA A 54 -2.62 -9.59 -8.63
C ALA A 54 -2.00 -10.99 -8.45
N SER A 55 -2.81 -12.03 -8.62
CA SER A 55 -2.40 -13.42 -8.44
C SER A 55 -1.21 -13.82 -9.31
N ALA A 56 -1.12 -13.31 -10.53
CA ALA A 56 0.01 -13.56 -11.44
C ALA A 56 1.33 -13.02 -10.90
N ALA A 57 1.33 -11.83 -10.30
CA ALA A 57 2.53 -11.25 -9.69
C ALA A 57 2.98 -12.07 -8.47
N LEU A 58 2.06 -12.49 -7.64
CA LEU A 58 2.34 -13.33 -6.47
C LEU A 58 2.88 -14.70 -6.88
N LEU A 59 2.24 -15.37 -7.85
CA LEU A 59 2.64 -16.68 -8.35
C LEU A 59 4.04 -16.64 -9.00
N ASN A 60 4.26 -15.72 -9.94
CA ASN A 60 5.54 -15.61 -10.64
C ASN A 60 6.68 -15.22 -9.69
N GLY A 61 6.42 -14.34 -8.73
CA GLY A 61 7.41 -14.00 -7.69
C GLY A 61 7.79 -15.20 -6.83
N ALA A 62 6.82 -15.98 -6.39
CA ALA A 62 7.05 -17.20 -5.63
C ALA A 62 7.82 -18.26 -6.43
N LEU A 63 7.49 -18.42 -7.72
CA LEU A 63 8.20 -19.34 -8.62
C LEU A 63 9.65 -18.95 -8.83
N VAL A 64 9.96 -17.66 -9.00
CA VAL A 64 11.34 -17.17 -9.12
C VAL A 64 12.15 -17.56 -7.89
N GLU A 65 11.63 -17.30 -6.71
CA GLU A 65 12.31 -17.64 -5.46
C GLU A 65 12.46 -19.17 -5.27
N ALA A 66 11.43 -19.93 -5.60
CA ALA A 66 11.48 -21.39 -5.50
C ALA A 66 12.53 -22.00 -6.43
N ILE A 67 12.63 -21.52 -7.69
CA ILE A 67 13.59 -22.02 -8.67
C ILE A 67 15.02 -21.61 -8.30
N ARG A 68 15.21 -20.41 -7.78
CA ARG A 68 16.51 -20.00 -7.23
C ARG A 68 16.94 -20.86 -6.06
N PHE A 69 16.04 -21.19 -5.17
CA PHE A 69 16.30 -22.08 -4.04
C PHE A 69 16.70 -23.49 -4.50
N GLN A 70 16.03 -24.01 -5.53
CA GLN A 70 16.33 -25.32 -6.12
C GLN A 70 17.57 -25.31 -7.00
N LYS A 71 18.24 -24.17 -7.19
CA LYS A 71 19.37 -23.99 -8.12
C LYS A 71 19.03 -24.43 -9.54
N GLY A 72 17.87 -24.02 -10.01
CA GLY A 72 17.41 -24.31 -11.38
C GLY A 72 18.32 -23.72 -12.46
N GLU A 73 18.08 -24.12 -13.70
CA GLU A 73 18.85 -23.66 -14.86
C GLU A 73 18.65 -22.16 -15.09
N ALA A 74 19.72 -21.48 -15.52
CA ALA A 74 19.73 -20.03 -15.66
C ALA A 74 18.70 -19.48 -16.66
N ASP A 75 18.43 -20.20 -17.74
CA ASP A 75 17.42 -19.83 -18.74
C ASP A 75 16.00 -19.94 -18.22
N VAL A 76 15.72 -20.94 -17.38
CA VAL A 76 14.42 -21.10 -16.71
C VAL A 76 14.20 -19.97 -15.70
N ILE A 77 15.21 -19.66 -14.90
CA ILE A 77 15.16 -18.55 -13.95
C ILE A 77 14.90 -17.23 -14.70
N ALA A 78 15.63 -16.95 -15.78
CA ALA A 78 15.47 -15.74 -16.57
C ALA A 78 14.06 -15.60 -17.17
N ASN A 79 13.47 -16.71 -17.61
CA ASN A 79 12.10 -16.70 -18.14
C ASN A 79 11.07 -16.34 -17.06
N TYR A 80 11.16 -16.93 -15.87
CA TYR A 80 10.26 -16.60 -14.77
C TYR A 80 10.48 -15.18 -14.24
N GLU A 81 11.70 -14.67 -14.21
CA GLU A 81 11.98 -13.27 -13.88
C GLU A 81 11.30 -12.32 -14.87
N LYS A 82 11.35 -12.62 -16.15
CA LYS A 82 10.67 -11.83 -17.19
C LYS A 82 9.16 -11.80 -16.97
N LEU A 83 8.55 -12.95 -16.70
CA LEU A 83 7.11 -13.05 -16.41
C LEU A 83 6.75 -12.28 -15.15
N TYR A 84 7.58 -12.35 -14.12
CA TYR A 84 7.39 -11.58 -12.88
C TYR A 84 7.43 -10.08 -13.15
N LEU A 85 8.43 -9.58 -13.87
CA LEU A 85 8.53 -8.17 -14.21
C LEU A 85 7.33 -7.67 -15.03
N GLN A 86 6.85 -8.45 -15.98
CA GLN A 86 5.64 -8.13 -16.73
C GLN A 86 4.41 -8.02 -15.81
N SER A 87 4.28 -8.94 -14.86
CA SER A 87 3.19 -8.91 -13.86
C SER A 87 3.26 -7.68 -12.96
N ILE A 88 4.47 -7.25 -12.58
CA ILE A 88 4.68 -6.03 -11.78
C ILE A 88 4.29 -4.77 -12.57
N VAL A 89 4.60 -4.70 -13.85
CA VAL A 89 4.18 -3.57 -14.70
C VAL A 89 2.65 -3.48 -14.78
N LEU A 90 1.96 -4.61 -14.95
CA LEU A 90 0.50 -4.64 -14.95
C LEU A 90 -0.09 -4.19 -13.60
N LEU A 91 0.49 -4.64 -12.50
CA LEU A 91 0.09 -4.23 -11.15
C LEU A 91 0.26 -2.72 -10.95
N LYS A 92 1.39 -2.16 -11.39
CA LYS A 92 1.66 -0.72 -11.33
C LYS A 92 0.63 0.08 -12.14
N ASN A 93 0.35 -0.35 -13.36
CA ASN A 93 -0.65 0.31 -14.20
C ASN A 93 -2.06 0.27 -13.58
N PHE A 94 -2.42 -0.82 -12.94
CA PHE A 94 -3.68 -0.93 -12.20
C PHE A 94 -3.74 0.04 -11.01
N GLY A 95 -2.66 0.15 -10.24
CA GLY A 95 -2.57 1.09 -9.13
C GLY A 95 -2.64 2.55 -9.59
N ASP A 96 -1.91 2.92 -10.63
CA ASP A 96 -1.91 4.26 -11.20
C ASP A 96 -3.29 4.63 -11.78
N GLY A 97 -3.96 3.69 -12.43
CA GLY A 97 -5.31 3.88 -12.95
C GLY A 97 -6.33 4.14 -11.85
N LYS A 98 -6.25 3.41 -10.75
CA LYS A 98 -7.12 3.60 -9.59
C LYS A 98 -6.88 4.96 -8.91
N LEU A 99 -5.64 5.37 -8.72
CA LEU A 99 -5.30 6.67 -8.16
C LEU A 99 -5.85 7.82 -9.02
N ARG A 100 -5.75 7.73 -10.33
CA ARG A 100 -6.31 8.72 -11.25
C ARG A 100 -7.84 8.80 -11.16
N GLN A 101 -8.52 7.68 -11.00
CA GLN A 101 -9.98 7.66 -10.81
C GLN A 101 -10.38 8.32 -9.50
N ASP A 102 -9.64 8.11 -8.43
CA ASP A 102 -9.92 8.71 -7.12
C ASP A 102 -9.72 10.23 -7.15
N VAL A 103 -8.74 10.76 -7.89
CA VAL A 103 -8.56 12.20 -8.11
C VAL A 103 -9.78 12.82 -8.80
N TYR A 104 -10.40 12.13 -9.75
CA TYR A 104 -11.62 12.59 -10.40
C TYR A 104 -12.86 12.52 -9.49
N ARG A 105 -12.88 11.59 -8.55
CA ARG A 105 -14.00 11.41 -7.60
C ARG A 105 -13.96 12.36 -6.42
N SER A 106 -12.79 12.81 -6.02
CA SER A 106 -12.60 13.66 -4.83
C SER A 106 -13.11 15.10 -5.01
N GLY A 107 -13.68 15.44 -6.16
CA GLY A 107 -14.28 16.77 -6.39
C GLY A 107 -13.30 17.93 -6.22
N GLN A 108 -12.01 17.68 -6.35
CA GLN A 108 -11.04 18.77 -6.32
C GLN A 108 -11.36 19.76 -7.46
N PRO A 109 -11.51 21.05 -7.13
CA PRO A 109 -11.78 22.05 -8.16
C PRO A 109 -10.64 22.04 -9.17
N ARG A 110 -10.98 21.85 -10.45
CA ARG A 110 -10.00 22.03 -11.52
C ARG A 110 -9.52 23.48 -11.45
N GLN A 111 -8.26 23.68 -11.11
CA GLN A 111 -7.67 24.98 -11.39
C GLN A 111 -7.71 25.21 -12.90
N ALA A 112 -8.44 26.22 -13.31
CA ALA A 112 -8.41 26.66 -14.69
C ALA A 112 -6.96 27.03 -15.02
N VAL A 113 -6.38 26.34 -15.99
CA VAL A 113 -5.11 26.72 -16.57
C VAL A 113 -5.35 28.00 -17.32
N THR A 114 -4.93 29.08 -16.73
CA THR A 114 -4.83 30.39 -17.41
C THR A 114 -3.56 30.45 -18.23
#